data_8dff4c019ae98c95e6f948fb7ed3416a
#
_entry.id   8dff4c019ae98c95e6f948fb7ed3416a
#
_cell.length_a   1.000
_cell.length_b   1.000
_cell.length_c   1.000
_cell.angle_alpha   90.00
_cell.angle_beta   90.00
_cell.angle_gamma   90.00
#
_symmetry.space_group_name_H-M   'P 1'
#
loop_
_entity.id
_entity.type
_entity.pdbx_description
1 polymer ?
#
loop_
_entity_poly.entity_id
_entity_poly.type
_entity_poly.pdbx_seq_one_letter_code
_entity_poly.pdbx_strand_id
1 'polypeptide(L)' 'MQVSRIGRHGNAHGITIPRAYLRELRWGAGDYVALEIVQDRLQVSLVRAPGILTRIAAPALEAVHAEDQG' A
#
# COMPACT_ATOMS: atom_id res chain seq x y z
N MET A 1 -20.14 -1.27 2.62
CA MET A 1 -19.11 -0.34 2.15
C MET A 1 -18.48 0.38 3.33
N GLN A 2 -17.18 0.54 3.33
CA GLN A 2 -16.45 1.22 4.38
C GLN A 2 -15.90 2.54 3.84
N VAL A 3 -16.05 3.60 4.61
CA VAL A 3 -15.52 4.91 4.24
C VAL A 3 -14.32 5.20 5.15
N SER A 4 -13.21 5.61 4.54
CA SER A 4 -12.00 5.92 5.27
C SER A 4 -11.53 7.31 4.86
N ARG A 5 -10.90 8.01 5.80
CA ARG A 5 -10.43 9.36 5.56
C ARG A 5 -8.94 9.34 5.24
N ILE A 6 -8.54 10.13 4.25
CA ILE A 6 -7.13 10.28 3.94
C ILE A 6 -6.48 11.10 5.05
N GLY A 7 -5.47 10.51 5.68
CA GLY A 7 -4.69 11.15 6.72
C GLY A 7 -3.31 11.50 6.22
N ARG A 8 -2.60 12.29 6.99
CA ARG A 8 -1.26 12.73 6.64
C ARG A 8 -0.23 12.04 7.52
N HIS A 9 0.81 11.51 6.90
CA HIS A 9 1.92 10.86 7.60
C HIS A 9 3.22 11.44 7.08
N GLY A 10 3.77 12.44 7.77
CA GLY A 10 4.95 13.14 7.29
C GLY A 10 4.66 13.78 5.94
N ASN A 11 5.42 13.43 4.91
CA ASN A 11 5.22 13.92 3.56
C ASN A 11 4.32 13.03 2.73
N ALA A 12 3.84 11.93 3.30
CA ALA A 12 2.97 11.00 2.61
C ALA A 12 1.54 11.12 3.12
N HIS A 13 0.65 10.45 2.44
CA HIS A 13 -0.76 10.35 2.84
C HIS A 13 -1.13 8.88 2.97
N GLY A 14 -2.08 8.60 3.82
CA GLY A 14 -2.50 7.23 4.04
C GLY A 14 -3.94 7.12 4.44
N ILE A 15 -4.42 5.89 4.45
CA ILE A 15 -5.75 5.56 4.93
C ILE A 15 -5.63 4.41 5.91
N THR A 16 -6.59 4.32 6.82
CA THR A 16 -6.68 3.20 7.75
C THR A 16 -7.52 2.11 7.11
N ILE A 17 -6.95 0.91 7.02
CA ILE A 17 -7.68 -0.25 6.52
C ILE A 17 -8.30 -0.96 7.72
N PRO A 18 -9.62 -1.13 7.75
CA PRO A 18 -10.27 -1.81 8.88
C PRO A 18 -9.72 -3.22 9.06
N ARG A 19 -9.56 -3.61 10.32
CA ARG A 19 -9.02 -4.94 10.65
C ARG A 19 -9.84 -6.06 10.02
N ALA A 20 -11.15 -5.90 9.95
CA ALA A 20 -12.01 -6.90 9.35
C ALA A 20 -11.67 -7.13 7.87
N TYR A 21 -11.30 -6.07 7.16
CA TYR A 21 -10.91 -6.19 5.76
C TYR A 21 -9.58 -6.95 5.63
N LEU A 22 -8.64 -6.66 6.51
CA LEU A 22 -7.35 -7.37 6.49
C LEU A 22 -7.53 -8.86 6.75
N ARG A 23 -8.42 -9.23 7.67
CA ARG A 23 -8.70 -10.64 7.96
C ARG A 23 -9.32 -11.32 6.74
N GLU A 24 -10.28 -10.67 6.11
CA GLU A 24 -10.97 -11.24 4.96
C GLU A 24 -10.01 -11.42 3.80
N LEU A 25 -9.14 -10.46 3.57
CA LEU A 25 -8.15 -10.52 2.51
C LEU A 25 -6.93 -11.36 2.89
N ARG A 26 -6.77 -11.68 4.17
CA ARG A 26 -5.60 -12.37 4.72
C ARG A 26 -4.32 -11.59 4.49
N TRP A 27 -4.40 -10.27 4.65
CA TRP A 27 -3.26 -9.37 4.60
C TRP A 27 -2.86 -9.02 6.03
N GLY A 28 -1.58 -8.71 6.21
CA GLY A 28 -1.08 -8.36 7.53
C GLY A 28 0.06 -7.37 7.47
N ALA A 29 0.48 -6.91 8.63
CA ALA A 29 1.59 -6.00 8.74
C ALA A 29 2.85 -6.63 8.16
N GLY A 30 3.59 -5.87 7.38
CA GLY A 30 4.78 -6.36 6.70
C GLY A 30 4.54 -6.90 5.31
N ASP A 31 3.30 -7.10 4.92
CA ASP A 31 2.98 -7.51 3.55
C ASP A 31 3.20 -6.34 2.59
N TYR A 32 3.54 -6.67 1.36
CA TYR A 32 3.71 -5.68 0.30
C TYR A 32 2.50 -5.68 -0.61
N VAL A 33 2.16 -4.49 -1.08
CA VAL A 33 1.02 -4.34 -1.98
C VAL A 33 1.44 -3.51 -3.20
N ALA A 34 0.81 -3.78 -4.32
CA ALA A 34 0.97 -3.01 -5.54
C ALA A 34 -0.18 -2.02 -5.64
N LEU A 35 0.15 -0.80 -5.98
CA LEU A 35 -0.83 0.27 -6.11
C LEU A 35 -0.96 0.65 -7.57
N GLU A 36 -2.19 0.69 -8.07
CA GLU A 36 -2.46 1.09 -9.44
C GLU A 36 -3.62 2.08 -9.49
N ILE A 37 -3.51 3.03 -10.40
CA ILE A 37 -4.63 3.92 -10.68
C ILE A 37 -5.38 3.35 -11.87
N VAL A 38 -6.65 3.02 -11.66
CA VAL A 38 -7.53 2.48 -12.70
C VAL A 38 -8.72 3.40 -12.79
N GLN A 39 -8.80 4.19 -13.87
CA GLN A 39 -9.78 5.24 -14.00
C GLN A 39 -9.65 6.22 -12.83
N ASP A 40 -10.68 6.41 -12.02
CA ASP A 40 -10.61 7.29 -10.85
C ASP A 40 -10.50 6.52 -9.55
N ARG A 41 -10.02 5.26 -9.63
CA ARG A 41 -9.91 4.39 -8.47
C ARG A 41 -8.46 4.05 -8.18
N LEU A 42 -8.16 3.89 -6.91
CA LEU A 42 -6.90 3.30 -6.48
C LEU A 42 -7.12 1.81 -6.25
N GLN A 43 -6.41 0.98 -6.99
CA GLN A 43 -6.48 -0.46 -6.84
C GLN A 43 -5.26 -0.94 -6.07
N VAL A 44 -5.49 -1.70 -5.00
CA VAL A 44 -4.45 -2.21 -4.14
C VAL A 44 -4.51 -3.73 -4.19
N SER A 45 -3.38 -4.36 -4.53
CA SER A 45 -3.31 -5.82 -4.67
C SER A 45 -2.12 -6.35 -3.88
N LEU A 46 -2.29 -7.51 -3.26
CA LEU A 46 -1.20 -8.13 -2.51
C LEU A 46 -0.17 -8.71 -3.47
N VAL A 47 1.11 -8.46 -3.18
CA VAL A 47 2.22 -9.01 -3.95
C VAL A 47 2.73 -10.24 -3.21
N ARG A 48 2.59 -11.42 -3.82
CA ARG A 48 2.96 -12.69 -3.17
C ARG A 48 4.20 -13.33 -3.78
N ALA A 49 4.52 -13.02 -5.05
CA ALA A 49 5.63 -13.64 -5.75
C ALA A 49 6.94 -12.93 -5.42
N PRO A 50 7.94 -13.61 -4.85
CA PRO A 50 9.19 -12.95 -4.47
C PRO A 50 9.91 -12.26 -5.62
N GLY A 51 9.89 -12.85 -6.81
CA GLY A 51 10.51 -12.25 -7.98
C GLY A 51 9.85 -10.94 -8.41
N ILE A 52 8.54 -10.91 -8.37
CA ILE A 52 7.79 -9.69 -8.65
C ILE A 52 8.05 -8.66 -7.57
N LEU A 53 8.13 -9.10 -6.32
CA LEU A 53 8.41 -8.21 -5.20
C LEU A 53 9.75 -7.52 -5.37
N THR A 54 10.77 -8.25 -5.81
CA THR A 54 12.09 -7.66 -6.03
C THR A 54 12.06 -6.59 -7.11
N ARG A 55 11.28 -6.78 -8.16
CA ARG A 55 11.20 -5.82 -9.26
C ARG A 55 10.36 -4.60 -8.94
N ILE A 56 9.28 -4.80 -8.20
CA ILE A 56 8.30 -3.75 -7.94
C ILE A 56 8.62 -3.03 -6.64
N ALA A 57 8.88 -3.79 -5.59
CA ALA A 57 9.01 -3.23 -4.25
C ALA A 57 10.29 -2.43 -4.08
N ALA A 58 11.39 -2.84 -4.72
CA ALA A 58 12.65 -2.13 -4.55
C ALA A 58 12.56 -0.66 -4.99
N PRO A 59 12.10 -0.34 -6.19
CA PRO A 59 11.89 1.08 -6.55
C PRO A 59 10.85 1.77 -5.69
N ALA A 60 9.78 1.06 -5.32
CA ALA A 60 8.74 1.64 -4.48
C ALA A 60 9.26 1.95 -3.09
N LEU A 61 10.08 1.06 -2.54
CA LEU A 61 10.68 1.29 -1.23
C LEU A 61 11.65 2.46 -1.25
N GLU A 62 12.40 2.62 -2.32
CA GLU A 62 13.28 3.76 -2.47
C GLU A 62 12.51 5.07 -2.52
N ALA A 63 11.39 5.09 -3.25
CA ALA A 63 10.55 6.27 -3.32
C ALA A 63 9.96 6.62 -1.96
N VAL A 64 9.45 5.63 -1.24
CA VAL A 64 8.90 5.84 0.09
C VAL A 64 9.99 6.31 1.05
N HIS A 65 11.17 5.71 0.95
CA HIS A 65 12.29 6.07 1.83
C HIS A 65 12.72 7.52 1.58
N ALA A 66 12.76 7.93 0.32
CA ALA A 66 13.10 9.31 -0.02
C ALA A 66 12.06 10.28 0.53
N GLU A 67 10.79 9.93 0.47
CA GLU A 67 9.73 10.75 1.03
C GLU A 67 9.84 10.87 2.54
N ASP A 68 10.18 9.77 3.21
CA ASP A 68 10.33 9.78 4.66
C ASP A 68 11.46 10.69 5.10
N GLN A 69 12.48 10.80 4.30
CA GLN A 69 13.63 11.65 4.59
C GLN A 69 13.40 13.10 4.17
N GLY A 70 12.53 13.29 3.22
CA GLY A 70 12.16 14.61 2.75
C GLY A 70 11.17 15.26 3.66
#